data_dae432e519eb1d930d746159286e6cf6
#
_entry.id   dae432e519eb1d930d746159286e6cf6
#
_cell.length_a   1.000
_cell.length_b   1.000
_cell.length_c   1.000
_cell.angle_alpha   90.00
_cell.angle_beta   90.00
_cell.angle_gamma   90.00
#
_symmetry.space_group_name_H-M   'P 1'
#
loop_
_entity.id
_entity.type
_entity.pdbx_description
1 polymer ?
#
loop_
_entity_poly.entity_id
_entity_poly.type
_entity_poly.pdbx_seq_one_letter_code
_entity_poly.pdbx_strand_id
1 'polypeptide(L)'
;MKIAFLNVKSSRKECINKDFMSGYGWAFNAGNSMRARLINFVKKQGESLPLMSFGYMSALFQAHGHEVEYLTNKIPSADIAFITSSMVDYRNEIEWAKKVKATGV
;
A
#
# COMPACT_ATOMS: atom_id res chain seq x y z
N MET A 1 -19.82 -9.71 -5.23
CA MET A 1 -19.08 -9.27 -4.02
C MET A 1 -18.29 -8.03 -4.36
N LYS A 2 -18.19 -7.11 -3.41
CA LYS A 2 -17.35 -5.94 -3.53
C LYS A 2 -16.01 -6.20 -2.82
N ILE A 3 -14.92 -6.03 -3.55
CA ILE A 3 -13.55 -6.31 -3.10
C ILE A 3 -12.75 -5.02 -3.10
N ALA A 4 -12.09 -4.72 -2.00
CA ALA A 4 -11.23 -3.55 -1.88
C ALA A 4 -9.75 -3.93 -1.79
N PHE A 5 -8.91 -3.24 -2.55
CA PHE A 5 -7.46 -3.28 -2.43
C PHE A 5 -6.97 -2.02 -1.74
N LEU A 6 -6.50 -2.17 -0.52
CA LEU A 6 -6.05 -1.06 0.31
C LEU A 6 -4.52 -0.93 0.27
N ASN A 7 -4.05 0.10 -0.37
CA ASN A 7 -2.65 0.49 -0.31
C ASN A 7 -2.43 1.37 0.93
N VAL A 8 -1.75 0.81 1.92
CA VAL A 8 -1.37 1.54 3.13
C VAL A 8 -0.04 2.23 2.89
N LYS A 9 -0.06 3.55 2.76
CA LYS A 9 1.16 4.36 2.65
C LYS A 9 1.75 4.61 4.03
N SER A 10 3.06 4.47 4.11
CA SER A 10 3.80 4.78 5.33
C SER A 10 3.79 6.28 5.63
N SER A 11 3.68 6.64 6.89
CA SER A 11 3.89 8.01 7.39
C SER A 11 5.37 8.40 7.47
N ARG A 12 6.28 7.47 7.22
CA ARG A 12 7.74 7.71 7.26
C ARG A 12 8.17 8.68 6.17
N LYS A 13 9.23 9.42 6.42
CA LYS A 13 9.83 10.36 5.44
C LYS A 13 10.52 9.65 4.27
N GLU A 14 10.86 8.38 4.45
CA GLU A 14 11.52 7.53 3.47
C GLU A 14 10.55 7.08 2.38
N CYS A 15 11.05 6.89 1.17
CA CYS A 15 10.30 6.24 0.10
C CYS A 15 10.27 4.73 0.36
N ILE A 16 9.10 4.15 0.43
CA ILE A 16 8.91 2.70 0.65
C ILE A 16 8.24 2.09 -0.57
N ASN A 17 8.87 1.06 -1.13
CA ASN A 17 8.28 0.24 -2.18
C ASN A 17 7.99 -1.16 -1.64
N LYS A 18 6.71 -1.54 -1.61
CA LYS A 18 6.25 -2.80 -1.02
C LYS A 18 6.29 -3.98 -1.98
N ASP A 19 6.27 -3.72 -3.29
CA ASP A 19 6.34 -4.76 -4.32
C ASP A 19 7.79 -5.24 -4.60
N PHE A 20 8.78 -4.59 -4.00
CA PHE A 20 10.17 -4.92 -4.23
C PHE A 20 10.62 -6.13 -3.40
N MET A 21 11.65 -6.83 -3.86
CA MET A 21 12.28 -7.96 -3.17
C MET A 21 11.27 -9.04 -2.74
N SER A 22 10.45 -9.50 -3.69
CA SER A 22 9.47 -10.58 -3.47
C SER A 22 8.47 -10.30 -2.31
N GLY A 23 8.09 -9.03 -2.14
CA GLY A 23 7.13 -8.63 -1.12
C GLY A 23 7.73 -8.29 0.25
N TYR A 24 9.04 -8.44 0.44
CA TYR A 24 9.69 -7.94 1.68
C TYR A 24 9.60 -6.43 1.81
N GLY A 25 9.56 -5.73 0.68
CA GLY A 25 9.58 -4.29 0.61
C GLY A 25 10.99 -3.71 0.71
N TRP A 26 11.12 -2.47 0.27
CA TRP A 26 12.37 -1.74 0.31
C TRP A 26 12.14 -0.30 0.72
N ALA A 27 13.01 0.22 1.59
CA ALA A 27 13.00 1.60 2.03
C ALA A 27 14.25 2.32 1.52
N PHE A 28 14.06 3.47 0.88
CA PHE A 28 15.15 4.29 0.36
C PHE A 28 15.34 5.52 1.24
N ASN A 29 16.58 5.70 1.71
CA ASN A 29 16.98 6.90 2.43
C ASN A 29 18.35 7.39 1.92
N ALA A 30 18.38 8.57 1.32
CA ALA A 30 19.62 9.18 0.80
C ALA A 30 20.48 9.85 1.89
N GLY A 31 20.01 9.88 3.15
CA GLY A 31 20.71 10.50 4.27
C GLY A 31 20.05 11.80 4.76
N ASN A 32 20.77 12.56 5.56
CA ASN A 32 20.25 13.73 6.29
C ASN A 32 20.73 15.11 5.74
N SER A 33 21.61 15.13 4.73
CA SER A 33 22.06 16.40 4.12
C SER A 33 20.92 17.12 3.41
N MET A 34 21.05 18.43 3.14
CA MET A 34 20.00 19.18 2.41
C MET A 34 19.73 18.56 1.02
N ARG A 35 20.78 18.13 0.31
CA ARG A 35 20.64 17.46 -1.00
C ARG A 35 19.92 16.11 -0.85
N ALA A 36 20.26 15.34 0.18
CA ALA A 36 19.62 14.06 0.47
C ALA A 36 18.14 14.24 0.83
N ARG A 37 17.79 15.29 1.56
CA ARG A 37 16.39 15.63 1.87
C ARG A 37 15.56 15.92 0.62
N LEU A 38 16.15 16.65 -0.35
CA LEU A 38 15.50 16.91 -1.63
C LEU A 38 15.28 15.60 -2.41
N ILE A 39 16.30 14.74 -2.47
CA ILE A 39 16.20 13.43 -3.13
C ILE A 39 15.12 12.56 -2.46
N ASN A 40 15.09 12.50 -1.14
CA ASN A 40 14.07 11.76 -0.40
C ASN A 40 12.66 12.29 -0.69
N PHE A 41 12.49 13.61 -0.75
CA PHE A 41 11.21 14.23 -1.09
C PHE A 41 10.75 13.86 -2.50
N VAL A 42 11.62 13.98 -3.51
CA VAL A 42 11.30 13.62 -4.89
C VAL A 42 10.96 12.12 -5.02
N LYS A 43 11.73 11.26 -4.37
CA LYS A 43 11.45 9.80 -4.34
C LYS A 43 10.13 9.49 -3.66
N LYS A 44 9.78 10.19 -2.60
CA LYS A 44 8.50 10.02 -1.89
C LYS A 44 7.29 10.30 -2.80
N GLN A 45 7.39 11.24 -3.72
CA GLN A 45 6.32 11.50 -4.70
C GLN A 45 6.07 10.30 -5.63
N GLY A 46 7.09 9.49 -5.90
CA GLY A 46 6.96 8.27 -6.72
C GLY A 46 6.16 7.14 -6.07
N GLU A 47 5.88 7.20 -4.76
CA GLU A 47 5.03 6.21 -4.08
C GLU A 47 3.54 6.28 -4.48
N SER A 48 3.16 7.22 -5.32
CA SER A 48 1.78 7.34 -5.80
C SER A 48 1.37 6.24 -6.79
N LEU A 49 2.31 5.47 -7.31
CA LEU A 49 2.04 4.39 -8.25
C LEU A 49 1.31 3.23 -7.55
N PRO A 50 0.28 2.65 -8.20
CA PRO A 50 -0.39 1.45 -7.70
C PRO A 50 0.59 0.28 -7.59
N LEU A 51 0.36 -0.58 -6.60
CA LEU A 51 1.10 -1.84 -6.49
C LEU A 51 0.74 -2.75 -7.66
N MET A 52 1.73 -3.30 -8.35
CA MET A 52 1.50 -4.16 -9.52
C MET A 52 0.77 -5.45 -9.15
N SER A 53 1.08 -6.02 -7.99
CA SER A 53 0.37 -7.18 -7.43
C SER A 53 -1.13 -6.93 -7.29
N PHE A 54 -1.52 -5.75 -6.80
CA PHE A 54 -2.92 -5.36 -6.71
C PHE A 54 -3.57 -5.18 -8.08
N GLY A 55 -2.84 -4.62 -9.06
CA GLY A 55 -3.33 -4.49 -10.43
C GLY A 55 -3.68 -5.83 -11.04
N TYR A 56 -2.78 -6.82 -10.91
CA TYR A 56 -3.03 -8.18 -11.41
C TYR A 56 -4.23 -8.85 -10.73
N MET A 57 -4.27 -8.81 -9.40
CA MET A 57 -5.38 -9.40 -8.64
C MET A 57 -6.72 -8.72 -8.94
N SER A 58 -6.71 -7.39 -9.08
CA SER A 58 -7.91 -6.62 -9.45
C SER A 58 -8.48 -7.08 -10.80
N ALA A 59 -7.62 -7.22 -11.80
CA ALA A 59 -8.03 -7.70 -13.12
C ALA A 59 -8.62 -9.12 -13.05
N LEU A 60 -8.02 -10.01 -12.25
CA LEU A 60 -8.51 -11.36 -12.06
C LEU A 60 -9.90 -11.39 -11.43
N PHE A 61 -10.12 -10.63 -10.35
CA PHE A 61 -11.43 -10.58 -9.68
C PHE A 61 -12.50 -9.93 -10.56
N GLN A 62 -12.17 -8.88 -11.32
CA GLN A 62 -13.09 -8.26 -12.28
C GLN A 62 -13.49 -9.24 -13.38
N ALA A 63 -12.56 -10.03 -13.90
CA ALA A 63 -12.84 -11.08 -14.90
C ALA A 63 -13.82 -12.15 -14.37
N HIS A 64 -13.88 -12.35 -13.04
CA HIS A 64 -14.83 -13.26 -12.40
C HIS A 64 -16.12 -12.57 -11.91
N GLY A 65 -16.39 -11.34 -12.36
CA GLY A 65 -17.64 -10.64 -12.10
C GLY A 65 -17.73 -9.97 -10.72
N HIS A 66 -16.60 -9.74 -10.05
CA HIS A 66 -16.57 -8.99 -8.79
C HIS A 66 -16.38 -7.50 -9.02
N GLU A 67 -17.02 -6.68 -8.18
CA GLU A 67 -16.76 -5.25 -8.13
C GLU A 67 -15.46 -5.02 -7.36
N VAL A 68 -14.53 -4.26 -7.96
CA VAL A 68 -13.21 -4.01 -7.36
C VAL A 68 -12.96 -2.52 -7.21
N GLU A 69 -12.55 -2.08 -6.02
CA GLU A 69 -12.08 -0.73 -5.76
C GLU A 69 -10.63 -0.72 -5.26
N TYR A 70 -9.90 0.33 -5.62
CA TYR A 70 -8.54 0.56 -5.16
C TYR A 70 -8.49 1.82 -4.29
N LEU A 71 -8.02 1.66 -3.07
CA LEU A 71 -7.99 2.73 -2.07
C LEU A 71 -6.58 2.94 -1.52
N THR A 72 -6.29 4.17 -1.16
CA THR A 72 -5.05 4.54 -0.46
C THR A 72 -5.39 5.24 0.84
N ASN A 73 -4.96 4.68 1.96
CA ASN A 73 -5.18 5.22 3.32
C ASN A 73 -6.64 5.63 3.59
N LYS A 74 -7.60 4.85 3.09
CA LYS A 74 -9.04 5.06 3.34
C LYS A 74 -9.66 3.74 3.80
N ILE A 75 -10.59 3.81 4.72
CA ILE A 75 -11.35 2.64 5.15
C ILE A 75 -12.31 2.24 4.02
N PRO A 76 -12.25 0.98 3.55
CA PRO A 76 -13.11 0.49 2.49
C PRO A 76 -14.54 0.27 2.98
N SER A 77 -15.49 0.35 2.02
CA SER A 77 -16.86 -0.16 2.19
C SER A 77 -17.04 -1.33 1.24
N ALA A 78 -16.56 -2.49 1.64
CA ALA A 78 -16.49 -3.69 0.81
C ALA A 78 -16.77 -4.95 1.65
N ASP A 79 -17.01 -6.08 0.99
CA ASP A 79 -17.21 -7.37 1.65
C ASP A 79 -15.87 -7.98 2.10
N ILE A 80 -14.81 -7.71 1.32
CA ILE A 80 -13.45 -8.20 1.59
C ILE A 80 -12.46 -7.08 1.29
N ALA A 81 -11.46 -6.91 2.16
CA ALA A 81 -10.34 -5.99 1.95
C ALA A 81 -9.00 -6.74 1.92
N PHE A 82 -8.21 -6.48 0.88
CA PHE A 82 -6.84 -6.95 0.76
C PHE A 82 -5.87 -5.84 1.13
N ILE A 83 -4.96 -6.15 2.04
CA ILE A 83 -3.88 -5.25 2.48
C ILE A 83 -2.57 -5.98 2.24
N THR A 84 -1.62 -5.36 1.51
CA THR A 84 -0.28 -5.94 1.41
C THR A 84 0.46 -5.77 2.73
N SER A 85 1.13 -6.82 3.16
CA SER A 85 2.06 -6.74 4.28
C SER A 85 3.50 -6.75 3.78
N SER A 86 4.31 -5.87 4.33
CA SER A 86 5.73 -5.78 4.03
C SER A 86 6.56 -5.82 5.32
N MET A 87 7.81 -6.29 5.25
CA MET A 87 8.67 -6.29 6.43
C MET A 87 9.08 -4.87 6.86
N VAL A 88 9.10 -3.94 5.92
CA VAL A 88 9.55 -2.56 6.19
C VAL A 88 8.50 -1.69 6.90
N ASP A 89 7.22 -2.03 6.78
CA ASP A 89 6.11 -1.19 7.31
C ASP A 89 4.99 -2.00 8.00
N TYR A 90 5.24 -3.26 8.37
CA TYR A 90 4.23 -4.19 8.88
C TYR A 90 3.44 -3.66 10.09
N ARG A 91 4.05 -2.86 10.94
CA ARG A 91 3.37 -2.31 12.13
C ARG A 91 2.22 -1.37 11.74
N ASN A 92 2.48 -0.49 10.79
CA ASN A 92 1.46 0.42 10.25
C ASN A 92 0.36 -0.36 9.52
N GLU A 93 0.73 -1.39 8.76
CA GLU A 93 -0.21 -2.26 8.05
C GLU A 93 -1.13 -3.04 9.00
N ILE A 94 -0.59 -3.55 10.11
CA ILE A 94 -1.37 -4.22 11.16
C ILE A 94 -2.37 -3.24 11.81
N GLU A 95 -1.97 -2.00 12.07
CA GLU A 95 -2.88 -0.99 12.62
C GLU A 95 -4.03 -0.69 11.66
N TRP A 96 -3.74 -0.58 10.38
CA TRP A 96 -4.75 -0.41 9.35
C TRP A 96 -5.68 -1.63 9.24
N ALA A 97 -5.14 -2.84 9.28
CA ALA A 97 -5.93 -4.06 9.27
C ALA A 97 -6.91 -4.12 10.46
N LYS A 98 -6.47 -3.72 11.66
CA LYS A 98 -7.34 -3.61 12.85
C LYS A 98 -8.45 -2.58 12.66
N LYS A 99 -8.14 -1.40 12.08
CA LYS A 99 -9.14 -0.36 11.79
C LYS A 99 -10.19 -0.85 10.79
N VAL A 100 -9.76 -1.49 9.71
CA VAL A 100 -10.67 -2.06 8.70
C VAL A 100 -11.54 -3.15 9.31
N LYS A 101 -10.95 -4.08 10.05
CA LYS A 101 -11.71 -5.15 10.73
C LYS A 101 -12.77 -4.60 11.71
N ALA A 102 -12.49 -3.51 12.39
CA ALA A 102 -13.43 -2.87 13.31
C ALA A 102 -14.69 -2.31 12.61
N THR A 103 -14.67 -2.12 11.29
CA THR A 103 -15.82 -1.68 10.49
C THR A 103 -16.69 -2.82 9.95
N GLY A 104 -16.34 -4.07 10.22
CA GLY A 104 -17.11 -5.25 9.81
C GLY A 104 -16.71 -5.83 8.45
N VAL A 105 -15.61 -5.34 7.88
CA VAL A 105 -15.02 -5.84 6.61
C VAL A 105 -14.17 -7.08 6.86
#